data_602b54d3179aa7b4d32067012d3bf6b6
#
_entry.id   602b54d3179aa7b4d32067012d3bf6b6
#
_cell.length_a   1.000
_cell.length_b   1.000
_cell.length_c   1.000
_cell.angle_alpha   90.00
_cell.angle_beta   90.00
_cell.angle_gamma   90.00
#
_symmetry.space_group_name_H-M   'P 1'
#
loop_
_entity.id
_entity.type
_entity.pdbx_description
1 polymer ?
#
loop_
_entity_poly.entity_id
_entity_poly.type
_entity_poly.pdbx_seq_one_letter_code
_entity_poly.pdbx_strand_id
1 'polypeptide(L)'
;SPVFADRYVFVGYPGGKLVALAIQNGAPVWEGAVALPKGATELDRVADVVAPPAIDGRLICAVAFQGRVACFDMGQGGALIWARDISSASGLALDGRYLFVTDDKGVVYGLDRLSGSSLWKQDKLLNRRISAPAVRRGNVAVADAQGIVHFLSREDGSFVARQKTDGTPVRTSVQPLGSGFLVQTSGGNVSLIEPQ
;
A
#
# COMPACT_ATOMS: atom_id res chain seq x y z
N SER A 1 -7.55 6.94 -3.91
CA SER A 1 -7.88 6.75 -5.34
C SER A 1 -8.73 5.50 -5.54
N PRO A 2 -9.73 5.50 -6.42
CA PRO A 2 -10.52 4.32 -6.74
C PRO A 2 -9.71 3.29 -7.52
N VAL A 3 -10.04 1.99 -7.31
CA VAL A 3 -9.46 0.86 -8.05
C VAL A 3 -10.58 0.06 -8.69
N PHE A 4 -10.44 -0.20 -9.98
CA PHE A 4 -11.38 -0.99 -10.75
C PHE A 4 -10.97 -2.47 -10.75
N ALA A 5 -11.92 -3.36 -10.45
CA ALA A 5 -11.76 -4.81 -10.57
C ALA A 5 -13.10 -5.46 -10.93
N ASP A 6 -13.11 -6.29 -11.96
CA ASP A 6 -14.29 -6.92 -12.53
C ASP A 6 -15.38 -5.89 -12.87
N ARG A 7 -16.52 -5.99 -12.17
CA ARG A 7 -17.69 -5.13 -12.32
C ARG A 7 -17.84 -4.10 -11.20
N TYR A 8 -16.79 -3.91 -10.38
CA TYR A 8 -16.82 -3.05 -9.20
C TYR A 8 -15.72 -2.01 -9.23
N VAL A 9 -16.01 -0.88 -8.61
CA VAL A 9 -15.03 0.15 -8.26
C VAL A 9 -14.88 0.17 -6.74
N PHE A 10 -13.68 -0.07 -6.26
CA PHE A 10 -13.36 -0.04 -4.84
C PHE A 10 -12.80 1.32 -4.47
N VAL A 11 -13.38 1.93 -3.44
CA VAL A 11 -13.06 3.30 -3.01
C VAL A 11 -12.89 3.33 -1.50
N GLY A 12 -11.77 3.90 -1.04
CA GLY A 12 -11.57 4.22 0.36
C GLY A 12 -12.29 5.51 0.75
N TYR A 13 -12.91 5.51 1.92
CA TYR A 13 -13.64 6.63 2.50
C TYR A 13 -13.06 7.05 3.85
N PRO A 14 -13.38 8.29 4.27
CA PRO A 14 -13.15 8.71 5.65
C PRO A 14 -13.83 7.78 6.66
N GLY A 15 -13.31 7.74 7.88
CA GLY A 15 -13.80 6.85 8.93
C GLY A 15 -13.40 5.39 8.76
N GLY A 16 -12.36 5.11 7.97
CA GLY A 16 -11.77 3.78 7.83
C GLY A 16 -12.59 2.80 7.00
N LYS A 17 -13.41 3.28 6.09
CA LYS A 17 -14.30 2.46 5.28
C LYS A 17 -13.74 2.19 3.89
N LEU A 18 -13.96 0.97 3.40
CA LEU A 18 -13.74 0.57 2.01
C LEU A 18 -15.09 0.16 1.41
N VAL A 19 -15.46 0.74 0.28
CA VAL A 19 -16.76 0.49 -0.37
C VAL A 19 -16.55 -0.06 -1.77
N ALA A 20 -17.32 -1.06 -2.16
CA ALA A 20 -17.45 -1.52 -3.53
C ALA A 20 -18.72 -0.94 -4.16
N LEU A 21 -18.56 -0.27 -5.28
CA LEU A 21 -19.65 0.30 -6.08
C LEU A 21 -19.83 -0.51 -7.35
N ALA A 22 -21.07 -0.81 -7.72
CA ALA A 22 -21.36 -1.44 -9.01
C ALA A 22 -21.07 -0.47 -10.14
N ILE A 23 -20.30 -0.86 -11.15
CA ILE A 23 -19.90 0.00 -12.26
C ILE A 23 -21.09 0.43 -13.13
N GLN A 24 -22.15 -0.38 -13.16
CA GLN A 24 -23.32 -0.14 -14.02
C GLN A 24 -24.16 1.07 -13.58
N ASN A 25 -24.25 1.32 -12.27
CA ASN A 25 -25.17 2.32 -11.72
C ASN A 25 -24.59 3.10 -10.52
N GLY A 26 -23.35 2.81 -10.10
CA GLY A 26 -22.72 3.46 -8.94
C GLY A 26 -23.30 3.06 -7.59
N ALA A 27 -24.22 2.09 -7.53
CA ALA A 27 -24.81 1.66 -6.27
C ALA A 27 -23.77 0.95 -5.38
N PRO A 28 -23.76 1.22 -4.05
CA PRO A 28 -22.91 0.47 -3.12
C PRO A 28 -23.45 -0.96 -3.00
N VAL A 29 -22.56 -1.92 -3.19
CA VAL A 29 -22.89 -3.37 -3.11
C VAL A 29 -22.20 -4.06 -1.94
N TRP A 30 -21.16 -3.45 -1.38
CA TRP A 30 -20.47 -3.95 -0.21
C TRP A 30 -19.72 -2.80 0.50
N GLU A 31 -19.63 -2.89 1.82
CA GLU A 31 -18.84 -2.01 2.67
C GLU A 31 -18.06 -2.84 3.70
N GLY A 32 -16.76 -2.57 3.84
CA GLY A 32 -15.88 -3.19 4.83
C GLY A 32 -15.23 -2.13 5.73
N ALA A 33 -15.19 -2.41 7.04
CA ALA A 33 -14.46 -1.57 7.99
C ALA A 33 -12.97 -1.95 8.00
N VAL A 34 -12.14 -1.16 7.32
CA VAL A 34 -10.68 -1.30 7.36
C VAL A 34 -10.16 -0.90 8.73
N ALA A 35 -10.65 0.21 9.28
CA ALA A 35 -10.33 0.65 10.63
C ALA A 35 -11.60 0.88 11.43
N LEU A 36 -11.48 0.73 12.74
CA LEU A 36 -12.51 1.12 13.70
C LEU A 36 -11.99 2.38 14.40
N PRO A 37 -12.59 3.55 14.18
CA PRO A 37 -12.19 4.77 14.83
C PRO A 37 -12.18 4.58 16.36
N LYS A 38 -11.05 4.84 17.00
CA LYS A 38 -10.87 4.71 18.44
C LYS A 38 -10.46 6.09 18.98
N GLY A 39 -11.07 6.54 20.06
CA GLY A 39 -10.71 7.78 20.72
C GLY A 39 -11.87 8.47 21.41
N ALA A 40 -11.57 9.37 22.33
CA ALA A 40 -12.57 10.15 23.06
C ALA A 40 -12.99 11.41 22.29
N THR A 41 -12.13 11.96 21.47
CA THR A 41 -12.38 13.16 20.66
C THR A 41 -12.62 12.82 19.19
N GLU A 42 -13.24 13.74 18.45
CA GLU A 42 -13.42 13.58 16.99
C GLU A 42 -12.08 13.52 16.24
N LEU A 43 -11.07 14.23 16.70
CA LEU A 43 -9.71 14.21 16.12
C LEU A 43 -9.03 12.85 16.34
N ASP A 44 -9.27 12.19 17.46
CA ASP A 44 -8.72 10.86 17.74
C ASP A 44 -9.40 9.77 16.88
N ARG A 45 -10.58 10.08 16.31
CA ARG A 45 -11.38 9.17 15.49
C ARG A 45 -11.09 9.26 14.00
N VAL A 46 -10.15 10.11 13.59
CA VAL A 46 -9.75 10.21 12.18
C VAL A 46 -9.00 8.93 11.81
N ALA A 47 -9.63 8.10 11.00
CA ALA A 47 -9.02 6.91 10.40
C ALA A 47 -9.49 6.82 8.96
N ASP A 48 -8.63 7.20 8.02
CA ASP A 48 -9.03 7.37 6.62
C ASP A 48 -8.32 6.37 5.71
N VAL A 49 -9.08 5.74 4.81
CA VAL A 49 -8.51 4.92 3.73
C VAL A 49 -8.17 5.85 2.56
N VAL A 50 -6.98 6.45 2.62
CA VAL A 50 -6.52 7.44 1.63
C VAL A 50 -5.78 6.81 0.45
N ALA A 51 -5.11 5.70 0.69
CA ALA A 51 -4.39 4.95 -0.33
C ALA A 51 -5.31 4.03 -1.14
N PRO A 52 -4.99 3.73 -2.40
CA PRO A 52 -5.74 2.76 -3.18
C PRO A 52 -5.66 1.37 -2.54
N PRO A 53 -6.76 0.58 -2.53
CA PRO A 53 -6.71 -0.82 -2.14
C PRO A 53 -5.89 -1.64 -3.13
N ALA A 54 -5.26 -2.71 -2.66
CA ALA A 54 -4.65 -3.71 -3.53
C ALA A 54 -5.60 -4.91 -3.68
N ILE A 55 -5.73 -5.40 -4.91
CA ILE A 55 -6.68 -6.44 -5.29
C ILE A 55 -5.93 -7.56 -6.02
N ASP A 56 -6.16 -8.79 -5.59
CA ASP A 56 -5.67 -9.99 -6.27
C ASP A 56 -6.76 -11.08 -6.24
N GLY A 57 -7.45 -11.25 -7.37
CA GLY A 57 -8.60 -12.13 -7.48
C GLY A 57 -9.70 -11.75 -6.49
N ARG A 58 -10.01 -12.64 -5.54
CA ARG A 58 -11.04 -12.39 -4.51
C ARG A 58 -10.53 -11.64 -3.29
N LEU A 59 -9.21 -11.55 -3.13
CA LEU A 59 -8.59 -10.88 -1.99
C LEU A 59 -8.52 -9.38 -2.24
N ILE A 60 -9.03 -8.60 -1.29
CA ILE A 60 -8.94 -7.15 -1.28
C ILE A 60 -8.33 -6.70 0.02
N CYS A 61 -7.25 -5.96 -0.05
CA CYS A 61 -6.56 -5.42 1.11
C CYS A 61 -6.51 -3.89 1.02
N ALA A 62 -6.72 -3.23 2.13
CA ALA A 62 -6.59 -1.79 2.26
C ALA A 62 -5.92 -1.41 3.57
N VAL A 63 -5.37 -0.20 3.62
CA VAL A 63 -4.75 0.36 4.81
C VAL A 63 -5.34 1.73 5.11
N ALA A 64 -5.56 2.01 6.38
CA ALA A 64 -6.03 3.30 6.85
C ALA A 64 -4.92 4.08 7.55
N PHE A 65 -4.87 5.39 7.29
CA PHE A 65 -4.11 6.33 8.09
C PHE A 65 -4.71 6.40 9.50
N GLN A 66 -3.89 6.45 10.54
CA GLN A 66 -4.27 6.34 11.96
C GLN A 66 -5.14 5.11 12.26
N GLY A 67 -4.97 4.04 11.48
CA GLY A 67 -5.79 2.85 11.56
C GLY A 67 -4.98 1.57 11.45
N ARG A 68 -5.42 0.69 10.57
CA ARG A 68 -4.85 -0.65 10.40
C ARG A 68 -4.85 -1.09 8.94
N VAL A 69 -4.09 -2.14 8.63
CA VAL A 69 -4.25 -2.94 7.42
C VAL A 69 -5.35 -3.96 7.64
N ALA A 70 -6.23 -4.14 6.68
CA ALA A 70 -7.26 -5.18 6.69
C ALA A 70 -7.38 -5.84 5.31
N CYS A 71 -7.60 -7.15 5.29
CA CYS A 71 -7.84 -7.94 4.09
C CYS A 71 -9.19 -8.66 4.17
N PHE A 72 -9.92 -8.68 3.05
CA PHE A 72 -11.27 -9.22 2.92
C PHE A 72 -11.32 -10.24 1.78
N ASP A 73 -12.15 -11.28 1.91
CA ASP A 73 -12.44 -12.26 0.85
C ASP A 73 -13.81 -11.98 0.21
N MET A 74 -13.80 -11.45 -1.00
CA MET A 74 -15.02 -11.17 -1.77
C MET A 74 -15.75 -12.45 -2.19
N GLY A 75 -15.06 -13.57 -2.26
CA GLY A 75 -15.68 -14.88 -2.51
C GLY A 75 -16.51 -15.41 -1.32
N GLN A 76 -16.29 -14.84 -0.14
CA GLN A 76 -17.07 -15.13 1.08
C GLN A 76 -17.92 -13.91 1.51
N GLY A 77 -18.49 -13.20 0.54
CA GLY A 77 -19.36 -12.06 0.81
C GLY A 77 -18.62 -10.83 1.38
N GLY A 78 -17.32 -10.73 1.19
CA GLY A 78 -16.51 -9.63 1.72
C GLY A 78 -16.17 -9.81 3.20
N ALA A 79 -16.10 -11.05 3.68
CA ALA A 79 -15.71 -11.35 5.06
C ALA A 79 -14.28 -10.85 5.36
N LEU A 80 -14.10 -10.25 6.54
CA LEU A 80 -12.77 -9.90 7.04
C LEU A 80 -11.96 -11.17 7.30
N ILE A 81 -10.82 -11.31 6.64
CA ILE A 81 -9.88 -12.42 6.86
C ILE A 81 -9.02 -12.13 8.07
N TRP A 82 -8.35 -10.97 8.06
CA TRP A 82 -7.52 -10.49 9.16
C TRP A 82 -7.39 -8.97 9.13
N ALA A 83 -7.00 -8.42 10.27
CA ALA A 83 -6.61 -7.03 10.39
C ALA A 83 -5.41 -6.88 11.33
N ARG A 84 -4.55 -5.88 11.08
CA ARG A 84 -3.34 -5.62 11.84
C ARG A 84 -3.09 -4.13 12.03
N ASP A 85 -2.77 -3.72 13.25
CA ASP A 85 -2.49 -2.33 13.60
C ASP A 85 -1.17 -1.87 12.94
N ILE A 86 -1.29 -1.31 11.74
CA ILE A 86 -0.23 -0.65 10.97
C ILE A 86 -0.89 0.53 10.28
N SER A 87 -0.53 1.75 10.70
CA SER A 87 -1.00 2.99 10.10
C SER A 87 -0.21 3.34 8.85
N SER A 88 -0.88 3.66 7.76
CA SER A 88 -0.24 4.12 6.54
C SER A 88 -1.11 5.07 5.74
N ALA A 89 -0.54 6.21 5.35
CA ALA A 89 -1.07 7.08 4.31
C ALA A 89 -0.49 6.77 2.92
N SER A 90 0.61 6.01 2.85
CA SER A 90 1.31 5.72 1.60
C SER A 90 0.64 4.63 0.78
N GLY A 91 0.32 3.49 1.40
CA GLY A 91 -0.35 2.38 0.74
C GLY A 91 0.35 1.03 0.89
N LEU A 92 -0.13 0.07 0.11
CA LEU A 92 0.30 -1.33 0.16
C LEU A 92 0.37 -1.95 -1.24
N ALA A 93 1.04 -3.11 -1.36
CA ALA A 93 1.12 -3.90 -2.59
C ALA A 93 0.99 -5.40 -2.28
N LEU A 94 0.46 -6.16 -3.24
CA LEU A 94 0.34 -7.62 -3.18
C LEU A 94 1.26 -8.26 -4.23
N ASP A 95 1.96 -9.33 -3.86
CA ASP A 95 2.71 -10.18 -4.79
C ASP A 95 2.86 -11.61 -4.26
N GLY A 96 2.28 -12.57 -4.96
CA GLY A 96 2.30 -13.97 -4.57
C GLY A 96 1.74 -14.16 -3.17
N ARG A 97 2.57 -14.67 -2.22
CA ARG A 97 2.16 -14.87 -0.83
C ARG A 97 2.29 -13.63 0.05
N TYR A 98 2.82 -12.54 -0.47
CA TYR A 98 3.18 -11.36 0.31
C TYR A 98 2.17 -10.24 0.20
N LEU A 99 2.00 -9.52 1.29
CA LEU A 99 1.49 -8.16 1.34
C LEU A 99 2.60 -7.25 1.86
N PHE A 100 2.92 -6.21 1.12
CA PHE A 100 3.88 -5.20 1.53
C PHE A 100 3.15 -3.93 1.91
N VAL A 101 3.58 -3.29 3.00
CA VAL A 101 3.05 -2.00 3.44
C VAL A 101 4.15 -1.15 4.02
N THR A 102 4.12 0.16 3.74
CA THR A 102 4.99 1.15 4.38
C THR A 102 4.19 1.91 5.42
N ASP A 103 4.68 1.99 6.66
CA ASP A 103 4.00 2.76 7.69
C ASP A 103 4.37 4.26 7.64
N ASP A 104 3.65 5.06 8.41
CA ASP A 104 3.84 6.52 8.46
C ASP A 104 5.20 6.94 9.06
N LYS A 105 5.92 6.01 9.70
CA LYS A 105 7.27 6.24 10.27
C LYS A 105 8.39 5.91 9.29
N GLY A 106 8.08 5.22 8.18
CA GLY A 106 9.05 4.79 7.19
C GLY A 106 9.55 3.37 7.39
N VAL A 107 8.78 2.52 8.07
CA VAL A 107 9.05 1.09 8.16
C VAL A 107 8.36 0.36 7.01
N VAL A 108 9.06 -0.56 6.37
CA VAL A 108 8.48 -1.47 5.37
C VAL A 108 8.25 -2.83 6.01
N TYR A 109 7.05 -3.34 5.86
CA TYR A 109 6.67 -4.68 6.34
C TYR A 109 6.40 -5.60 5.16
N GLY A 110 6.90 -6.84 5.24
CA GLY A 110 6.46 -7.97 4.45
C GLY A 110 5.59 -8.88 5.32
N LEU A 111 4.34 -9.01 4.97
CA LEU A 111 3.35 -9.81 5.69
C LEU A 111 2.91 -10.99 4.83
N ASP A 112 2.52 -12.08 5.45
CA ASP A 112 1.78 -13.14 4.77
C ASP A 112 0.37 -12.64 4.44
N ARG A 113 -0.02 -12.68 3.18
CA ARG A 113 -1.28 -12.07 2.72
C ARG A 113 -2.54 -12.74 3.24
N LEU A 114 -2.47 -14.02 3.62
CA LEU A 114 -3.63 -14.78 4.07
C LEU A 114 -3.83 -14.73 5.58
N SER A 115 -2.76 -14.55 6.35
CA SER A 115 -2.81 -14.55 7.82
C SER A 115 -2.48 -13.19 8.44
N GLY A 116 -1.86 -12.27 7.68
CA GLY A 116 -1.34 -11.02 8.22
C GLY A 116 -0.09 -11.19 9.08
N SER A 117 0.47 -12.40 9.19
CA SER A 117 1.67 -12.66 9.99
C SER A 117 2.88 -11.94 9.42
N SER A 118 3.73 -11.38 10.28
CA SER A 118 4.96 -10.71 9.84
C SER A 118 5.97 -11.75 9.36
N LEU A 119 6.40 -11.61 8.13
CA LEU A 119 7.48 -12.39 7.54
C LEU A 119 8.82 -11.66 7.76
N TRP A 120 8.84 -10.36 7.55
CA TRP A 120 9.99 -9.52 7.79
C TRP A 120 9.59 -8.05 8.03
N LYS A 121 10.53 -7.26 8.55
CA LYS A 121 10.41 -5.83 8.80
C LYS A 121 11.73 -5.14 8.48
N GLN A 122 11.67 -4.03 7.74
CA GLN A 122 12.81 -3.18 7.43
C GLN A 122 12.60 -1.77 7.99
N ASP A 123 13.39 -1.38 9.00
CA ASP A 123 13.26 -0.10 9.71
C ASP A 123 14.40 0.91 9.46
N LYS A 124 15.37 0.57 8.60
CA LYS A 124 16.48 1.48 8.28
C LYS A 124 16.09 2.67 7.39
N LEU A 125 14.80 2.78 7.02
CA LEU A 125 14.23 3.89 6.26
C LEU A 125 13.38 4.85 7.11
N LEU A 126 13.48 4.76 8.44
CA LEU A 126 12.77 5.63 9.36
C LEU A 126 12.96 7.11 9.04
N ASN A 127 11.86 7.88 9.12
CA ASN A 127 11.79 9.32 8.90
C ASN A 127 12.19 9.80 7.49
N ARG A 128 12.29 8.90 6.50
CA ARG A 128 12.63 9.27 5.12
C ARG A 128 11.41 9.62 4.27
N ARG A 129 10.18 9.52 4.81
CA ARG A 129 8.92 9.76 4.10
C ARG A 129 8.85 8.94 2.81
N ILE A 130 8.92 7.63 2.96
CA ILE A 130 8.93 6.69 1.85
C ILE A 130 7.54 6.54 1.22
N SER A 131 7.53 6.27 -0.09
CA SER A 131 6.32 6.01 -0.88
C SER A 131 5.65 4.69 -0.51
N ALA A 132 4.47 4.43 -1.10
CA ALA A 132 3.94 3.07 -1.16
C ALA A 132 4.96 2.11 -1.76
N PRO A 133 4.97 0.84 -1.31
CA PRO A 133 5.80 -0.18 -1.92
C PRO A 133 5.28 -0.55 -3.30
N ALA A 134 6.19 -0.80 -4.22
CA ALA A 134 5.91 -1.42 -5.51
C ALA A 134 6.72 -2.71 -5.60
N VAL A 135 6.16 -3.76 -6.20
CA VAL A 135 6.82 -5.06 -6.24
C VAL A 135 6.93 -5.56 -7.67
N ARG A 136 8.12 -6.05 -8.02
CA ARG A 136 8.40 -6.67 -9.32
C ARG A 136 9.66 -7.53 -9.28
N ARG A 137 9.61 -8.71 -9.91
CA ARG A 137 10.75 -9.62 -10.08
C ARG A 137 11.54 -9.88 -8.80
N GLY A 138 10.84 -10.12 -7.68
CA GLY A 138 11.48 -10.40 -6.40
C GLY A 138 12.03 -9.18 -5.66
N ASN A 139 11.83 -7.97 -6.19
CA ASN A 139 12.25 -6.73 -5.54
C ASN A 139 11.04 -5.90 -5.10
N VAL A 140 11.14 -5.33 -3.92
CA VAL A 140 10.22 -4.32 -3.39
C VAL A 140 10.92 -2.97 -3.48
N ALA A 141 10.34 -2.04 -4.25
CA ALA A 141 10.86 -0.70 -4.42
C ALA A 141 10.06 0.30 -3.59
N VAL A 142 10.75 1.16 -2.86
CA VAL A 142 10.20 2.35 -2.20
C VAL A 142 11.08 3.56 -2.51
N ALA A 143 10.48 4.70 -2.76
CA ALA A 143 11.20 5.93 -3.02
C ALA A 143 11.01 6.93 -1.88
N ASP A 144 12.00 7.80 -1.64
CA ASP A 144 11.98 8.71 -0.51
C ASP A 144 11.93 10.21 -0.90
N ALA A 145 11.78 11.05 0.12
CA ALA A 145 11.74 12.50 -0.04
C ALA A 145 13.09 13.13 -0.42
N GLN A 146 14.17 12.34 -0.52
CA GLN A 146 15.49 12.78 -0.98
C GLN A 146 15.77 12.34 -2.43
N GLY A 147 14.77 11.79 -3.12
CA GLY A 147 14.90 11.31 -4.49
C GLY A 147 15.73 10.03 -4.60
N ILE A 148 15.71 9.17 -3.59
CA ILE A 148 16.40 7.88 -3.62
C ILE A 148 15.36 6.78 -3.71
N VAL A 149 15.56 5.86 -4.65
CA VAL A 149 14.80 4.62 -4.76
C VAL A 149 15.60 3.51 -4.07
N HIS A 150 14.98 2.86 -3.11
CA HIS A 150 15.51 1.75 -2.35
C HIS A 150 14.87 0.46 -2.84
N PHE A 151 15.70 -0.52 -3.16
CA PHE A 151 15.25 -1.86 -3.54
C PHE A 151 15.54 -2.83 -2.41
N LEU A 152 14.50 -3.53 -2.00
CA LEU A 152 14.55 -4.52 -0.93
C LEU A 152 14.25 -5.90 -1.53
N SER A 153 14.86 -6.92 -0.98
CA SER A 153 14.51 -8.31 -1.29
C SER A 153 13.07 -8.60 -0.84
N ARG A 154 12.29 -9.17 -1.70
CA ARG A 154 10.92 -9.60 -1.39
C ARG A 154 10.88 -10.63 -0.26
N GLU A 155 11.91 -11.47 -0.19
CA GLU A 155 11.91 -12.64 0.70
C GLU A 155 12.22 -12.28 2.15
N ASP A 156 13.15 -11.34 2.38
CA ASP A 156 13.65 -11.04 3.72
C ASP A 156 13.75 -9.53 4.04
N GLY A 157 13.42 -8.66 3.09
CA GLY A 157 13.49 -7.21 3.27
C GLY A 157 14.90 -6.62 3.33
N SER A 158 15.94 -7.39 3.03
CA SER A 158 17.32 -6.89 2.94
C SER A 158 17.49 -5.91 1.78
N PHE A 159 18.40 -4.94 1.91
CA PHE A 159 18.71 -4.02 0.82
C PHE A 159 19.41 -4.75 -0.31
N VAL A 160 18.86 -4.63 -1.52
CA VAL A 160 19.44 -5.14 -2.77
C VAL A 160 20.24 -4.04 -3.45
N ALA A 161 19.63 -2.86 -3.63
CA ALA A 161 20.24 -1.73 -4.32
C ALA A 161 19.65 -0.39 -3.84
N ARG A 162 20.33 0.70 -4.19
CA ARG A 162 19.83 2.07 -4.05
C ARG A 162 20.21 2.86 -5.28
N GLN A 163 19.27 3.62 -5.82
CA GLN A 163 19.52 4.48 -6.97
C GLN A 163 19.03 5.90 -6.71
N LYS A 164 19.85 6.87 -7.03
CA LYS A 164 19.49 8.28 -6.99
C LYS A 164 18.74 8.65 -8.27
N THR A 165 17.71 9.47 -8.13
CA THR A 165 17.08 10.19 -9.23
C THR A 165 17.77 11.55 -9.44
N ASP A 166 17.04 12.59 -9.80
CA ASP A 166 17.53 13.97 -9.94
C ASP A 166 17.75 14.68 -8.58
N GLY A 167 17.57 13.98 -7.46
CA GLY A 167 17.74 14.53 -6.10
C GLY A 167 16.53 15.29 -5.58
N THR A 168 15.45 15.43 -6.37
CA THR A 168 14.21 16.01 -5.89
C THR A 168 13.26 14.93 -5.33
N PRO A 169 12.36 15.28 -4.40
CA PRO A 169 11.50 14.31 -3.73
C PRO A 169 10.65 13.46 -4.69
N VAL A 170 10.54 12.18 -4.42
CA VAL A 170 9.50 11.33 -5.02
C VAL A 170 8.27 11.37 -4.11
N ARG A 171 7.18 11.93 -4.61
CA ARG A 171 5.93 12.12 -3.86
C ARG A 171 4.82 11.16 -4.30
N THR A 172 5.01 10.50 -5.43
CA THR A 172 4.07 9.54 -6.01
C THR A 172 4.52 8.12 -5.70
N SER A 173 3.58 7.17 -5.80
CA SER A 173 3.94 5.76 -5.72
C SER A 173 4.80 5.37 -6.92
N VAL A 174 5.83 4.59 -6.65
CA VAL A 174 6.62 3.91 -7.68
C VAL A 174 5.73 2.92 -8.43
N GLN A 175 5.79 2.86 -9.75
CA GLN A 175 4.94 1.99 -10.57
C GLN A 175 5.77 0.88 -11.23
N PRO A 176 5.39 -0.40 -11.10
CA PRO A 176 6.04 -1.47 -11.85
C PRO A 176 5.80 -1.31 -13.35
N LEU A 177 6.85 -1.28 -14.16
CA LEU A 177 6.74 -1.17 -15.62
C LEU A 177 7.85 -1.97 -16.32
N GLY A 178 7.48 -2.81 -17.27
CA GLY A 178 8.45 -3.62 -18.02
C GLY A 178 9.28 -4.52 -17.10
N SER A 179 10.59 -4.37 -17.10
CA SER A 179 11.53 -5.05 -16.21
C SER A 179 11.81 -4.29 -14.92
N GLY A 180 11.47 -3.00 -14.87
CA GLY A 180 11.84 -2.09 -13.79
C GLY A 180 10.66 -1.39 -13.14
N PHE A 181 10.95 -0.19 -12.67
CA PHE A 181 10.04 0.67 -11.92
C PHE A 181 10.06 2.08 -12.50
N LEU A 182 8.88 2.58 -12.86
CA LEU A 182 8.70 3.96 -13.28
C LEU A 182 8.63 4.85 -12.04
N VAL A 183 9.44 5.88 -12.03
CA VAL A 183 9.54 6.85 -10.94
C VAL A 183 9.38 8.26 -11.49
N GLN A 184 8.54 9.06 -10.86
CA GLN A 184 8.39 10.48 -11.15
C GLN A 184 8.82 11.30 -9.93
N THR A 185 9.70 12.28 -10.15
CA THR A 185 10.15 13.21 -9.11
C THR A 185 9.35 14.49 -9.12
N SER A 186 9.42 15.25 -8.02
CA SER A 186 8.78 16.57 -7.95
C SER A 186 9.45 17.62 -8.84
N GLY A 187 10.67 17.36 -9.31
CA GLY A 187 11.36 18.15 -10.34
C GLY A 187 10.85 17.91 -11.76
N GLY A 188 9.90 16.99 -11.96
CA GLY A 188 9.31 16.64 -13.25
C GLY A 188 10.09 15.56 -14.02
N ASN A 189 11.17 15.02 -13.47
CA ASN A 189 11.89 13.92 -14.09
C ASN A 189 11.07 12.62 -14.02
N VAL A 190 11.02 11.89 -15.13
CA VAL A 190 10.40 10.56 -15.22
C VAL A 190 11.45 9.57 -15.68
N SER A 191 11.70 8.52 -14.90
CA SER A 191 12.76 7.55 -15.14
C SER A 191 12.24 6.13 -14.98
N LEU A 192 12.72 5.21 -15.82
CA LEU A 192 12.60 3.78 -15.61
C LEU A 192 13.88 3.30 -14.92
N ILE A 193 13.75 2.73 -13.74
CA ILE A 193 14.85 2.33 -12.86
C ILE A 193 14.79 0.83 -12.61
N GLU A 194 15.91 0.14 -12.74
CA GLU A 194 16.08 -1.28 -12.44
C GLU A 194 17.12 -1.46 -11.32
N PRO A 195 16.93 -2.43 -10.39
CA PRO A 195 17.96 -2.77 -9.42
C PRO A 195 19.18 -3.35 -10.18
N GLN A 196 20.34 -2.77 -9.94
CA GLN A 196 21.64 -3.23 -10.48
C GLN A 196 22.42 -3.93 -9.39
#